data_82a663f4d1f11f111b5a8d1f66b742f4
#
_entry.id   82a663f4d1f11f111b5a8d1f66b742f4
#
_cell.length_a   1.000
_cell.length_b   1.000
_cell.length_c   1.000
_cell.angle_alpha   90.00
_cell.angle_beta   90.00
_cell.angle_gamma   90.00
#
_symmetry.space_group_name_H-M   'P 1'
#
loop_
_entity.id
_entity.type
_entity.pdbx_description
1 polymer ?
#
loop_
_entity_poly.entity_id
_entity_poly.type
_entity_poly.pdbx_seq_one_letter_code
_entity_poly.pdbx_strand_id
1 'polypeptide(L)'
;MTSHTASAAGRTAGATGAGFIPEIQGLRTVAIIMVATFHVWLNRVSGGVDVFLLISAYLMTRSLTRKSEQGTLENPIVLIVQRFGRLMPLAAATVTITLVFGYFFLSQLAWNNLAADGLAAITYTENIHLQRQAVDYYADNSTASVFQHFWSLSIQGQVFILWAIIH
;
A
#
# COMPACT_ATOMS: atom_id res chain seq x y z
N MET A 1 -10.47 -58.67 -28.92
CA MET A 1 -11.39 -57.64 -28.41
C MET A 1 -10.96 -57.30 -26.98
N THR A 2 -10.12 -56.36 -26.83
CA THR A 2 -9.68 -55.85 -25.51
C THR A 2 -9.74 -54.35 -25.55
N SER A 3 -10.75 -53.82 -24.89
CA SER A 3 -11.02 -52.39 -24.74
C SER A 3 -10.05 -51.77 -23.74
N HIS A 4 -9.23 -50.83 -24.20
CA HIS A 4 -8.45 -49.93 -23.35
C HIS A 4 -9.36 -48.83 -22.82
N THR A 5 -9.75 -48.93 -21.56
CA THR A 5 -10.27 -47.80 -20.80
C THR A 5 -9.08 -46.97 -20.31
N ALA A 6 -8.72 -45.94 -21.06
CA ALA A 6 -7.75 -44.94 -20.59
C ALA A 6 -8.42 -44.05 -19.55
N SER A 7 -7.87 -44.14 -18.34
CA SER A 7 -8.20 -43.34 -17.18
C SER A 7 -7.94 -41.85 -17.46
N ALA A 8 -9.02 -41.06 -17.47
CA ALA A 8 -8.98 -39.62 -17.47
C ALA A 8 -8.82 -39.09 -16.03
N ALA A 9 -7.71 -39.40 -15.39
CA ALA A 9 -7.31 -38.84 -14.11
C ALA A 9 -6.11 -37.93 -14.33
N GLY A 10 -6.31 -36.64 -14.09
CA GLY A 10 -5.22 -35.72 -13.85
C GLY A 10 -4.96 -34.68 -14.91
N ARG A 11 -5.75 -33.63 -14.93
CA ARG A 11 -5.30 -32.30 -15.37
C ARG A 11 -6.15 -31.21 -14.72
N THR A 12 -6.05 -31.06 -13.41
CA THR A 12 -6.32 -29.79 -12.70
C THR A 12 -5.02 -29.33 -12.06
N ALA A 13 -3.93 -29.32 -12.80
CA ALA A 13 -2.79 -28.50 -12.49
C ALA A 13 -3.16 -27.09 -13.00
N GLY A 14 -3.92 -26.37 -12.19
CA GLY A 14 -4.26 -24.98 -12.45
C GLY A 14 -3.00 -24.19 -12.78
N ALA A 15 -3.09 -23.40 -13.81
CA ALA A 15 -2.12 -22.39 -14.18
C ALA A 15 -1.89 -21.45 -12.98
N THR A 16 -1.02 -21.85 -12.06
CA THR A 16 -0.41 -20.93 -11.10
C THR A 16 0.51 -20.05 -11.91
N GLY A 17 -0.04 -18.91 -12.32
CA GLY A 17 0.72 -17.89 -13.03
C GLY A 17 2.03 -17.65 -12.30
N ALA A 18 3.12 -17.55 -13.04
CA ALA A 18 4.52 -17.53 -12.59
C ALA A 18 4.91 -16.39 -11.62
N GLY A 19 4.04 -16.01 -10.71
CA GLY A 19 4.22 -14.95 -9.72
C GLY A 19 3.47 -15.14 -8.41
N PHE A 20 2.58 -16.13 -8.30
CA PHE A 20 1.81 -16.33 -7.07
C PHE A 20 2.58 -17.22 -6.09
N ILE A 21 2.85 -16.70 -4.89
CA ILE A 21 3.49 -17.42 -3.79
C ILE A 21 2.47 -17.46 -2.64
N PRO A 22 1.83 -18.62 -2.39
CA PRO A 22 0.78 -18.75 -1.38
C PRO A 22 1.25 -18.34 0.01
N GLU A 23 2.49 -18.67 0.37
CA GLU A 23 3.08 -18.38 1.67
C GLU A 23 3.19 -16.86 1.92
N ILE A 24 3.57 -16.11 0.89
CA ILE A 24 3.66 -14.65 0.97
C ILE A 24 2.27 -14.02 1.08
N GLN A 25 1.28 -14.57 0.37
CA GLN A 25 -0.10 -14.08 0.50
C GLN A 25 -0.67 -14.40 1.88
N GLY A 26 -0.36 -15.56 2.45
CA GLY A 26 -0.70 -15.91 3.82
C GLY A 26 -0.09 -14.91 4.82
N LEU A 27 1.20 -14.61 4.69
CA LEU A 27 1.89 -13.65 5.55
C LEU A 27 1.30 -12.23 5.43
N ARG A 28 0.95 -11.78 4.22
CA ARG A 28 0.26 -10.49 4.00
C ARG A 28 -1.10 -10.46 4.69
N THR A 29 -1.86 -11.54 4.62
CA THR A 29 -3.16 -11.64 5.29
C THR A 29 -3.00 -11.54 6.80
N VAL A 30 -2.05 -12.25 7.38
CA VAL A 30 -1.74 -12.14 8.82
C VAL A 30 -1.33 -10.71 9.19
N ALA A 31 -0.46 -10.08 8.41
CA ALA A 31 -0.04 -8.70 8.63
C ALA A 31 -1.22 -7.72 8.61
N ILE A 32 -2.15 -7.86 7.66
CA ILE A 32 -3.36 -7.02 7.58
C ILE A 32 -4.27 -7.24 8.79
N ILE A 33 -4.48 -8.50 9.20
CA ILE A 33 -5.28 -8.82 10.40
C ILE A 33 -4.63 -8.21 11.64
N MET A 34 -3.32 -8.30 11.79
CA MET A 34 -2.60 -7.67 12.90
C MET A 34 -2.80 -6.15 12.89
N VAL A 35 -2.62 -5.49 11.75
CA VAL A 35 -2.84 -4.04 11.64
C VAL A 35 -4.27 -3.69 12.04
N ALA A 36 -5.27 -4.38 11.51
CA ALA A 36 -6.68 -4.12 11.83
C ALA A 36 -6.97 -4.33 13.32
N THR A 37 -6.50 -5.43 13.90
CA THR A 37 -6.70 -5.75 15.32
C THR A 37 -6.08 -4.68 16.22
N PHE A 38 -4.84 -4.28 15.95
CA PHE A 38 -4.17 -3.27 16.76
C PHE A 38 -4.83 -1.89 16.65
N HIS A 39 -5.34 -1.54 15.47
CA HIS A 39 -6.06 -0.27 15.28
C HIS A 39 -7.40 -0.25 16.01
N VAL A 40 -8.20 -1.33 15.90
CA VAL A 40 -9.56 -1.35 16.43
C VAL A 40 -9.57 -1.54 17.96
N TRP A 41 -8.68 -2.39 18.50
CA TRP A 41 -8.75 -2.75 19.93
C TRP A 41 -7.65 -2.16 20.79
N LEU A 42 -6.47 -1.88 20.24
CA LEU A 42 -5.31 -1.47 21.04
C LEU A 42 -4.91 -0.02 20.82
N ASN A 43 -5.51 0.66 19.85
CA ASN A 43 -5.19 2.04 19.48
C ASN A 43 -3.68 2.32 19.37
N ARG A 44 -2.95 1.35 18.77
CA ARG A 44 -1.51 1.39 18.60
C ARG A 44 -1.13 0.99 17.18
N VAL A 45 -0.02 1.54 16.70
CA VAL A 45 0.60 1.07 15.44
C VAL A 45 1.26 -0.28 15.69
N SER A 46 0.96 -1.27 14.86
CA SER A 46 1.54 -2.61 14.98
C SER A 46 2.71 -2.80 14.02
N GLY A 47 3.66 -3.68 14.37
CA GLY A 47 4.70 -4.16 13.45
C GLY A 47 4.16 -4.87 12.19
N GLY A 48 2.85 -5.09 12.10
CA GLY A 48 2.20 -5.60 10.88
C GLY A 48 2.37 -4.67 9.66
N VAL A 49 2.46 -3.36 9.89
CA VAL A 49 2.75 -2.40 8.81
C VAL A 49 4.15 -2.61 8.27
N ASP A 50 5.15 -2.82 9.13
CA ASP A 50 6.54 -3.04 8.74
C ASP A 50 6.67 -4.34 7.93
N VAL A 51 6.02 -5.40 8.38
CA VAL A 51 5.94 -6.68 7.66
C VAL A 51 5.29 -6.50 6.29
N PHE A 52 4.20 -5.74 6.22
CA PHE A 52 3.52 -5.45 4.94
C PHE A 52 4.41 -4.67 3.97
N LEU A 53 5.13 -3.66 4.46
CA LEU A 53 6.09 -2.88 3.67
C LEU A 53 7.25 -3.75 3.17
N LEU A 54 7.82 -4.58 4.05
CA LEU A 54 8.90 -5.52 3.71
C LEU A 54 8.47 -6.48 2.59
N ILE A 55 7.30 -7.10 2.73
CA ILE A 55 6.76 -8.02 1.71
C ILE A 55 6.54 -7.29 0.39
N SER A 56 6.00 -6.07 0.43
CA SER A 56 5.76 -5.27 -0.77
C SER A 56 7.06 -4.93 -1.49
N ALA A 57 8.10 -4.54 -0.74
CA ALA A 57 9.44 -4.28 -1.28
C ALA A 57 10.06 -5.56 -1.87
N TYR A 58 9.98 -6.69 -1.17
CA TYR A 58 10.46 -7.98 -1.66
C TYR A 58 9.79 -8.39 -2.97
N LEU A 59 8.46 -8.35 -3.03
CA LEU A 59 7.72 -8.73 -4.25
C LEU A 59 8.04 -7.82 -5.42
N MET A 60 8.26 -6.53 -5.15
CA MET A 60 8.67 -5.58 -6.17
C MET A 60 10.06 -5.90 -6.70
N THR A 61 11.05 -6.05 -5.81
CA THR A 61 12.43 -6.42 -6.18
C THR A 61 12.44 -7.68 -7.01
N ARG A 62 11.79 -8.75 -6.54
CA ARG A 62 11.68 -10.02 -7.28
C ARG A 62 11.06 -9.84 -8.67
N SER A 63 10.01 -9.02 -8.78
CA SER A 63 9.36 -8.74 -10.06
C SER A 63 10.30 -8.02 -11.04
N LEU A 64 11.05 -7.04 -10.55
CA LEU A 64 12.01 -6.27 -11.35
C LEU A 64 13.19 -7.12 -11.78
N THR A 65 13.81 -7.86 -10.86
CA THR A 65 14.93 -8.77 -11.17
C THR A 65 14.54 -9.76 -12.25
N ARG A 66 13.34 -10.38 -12.12
CA ARG A 66 12.85 -11.32 -13.11
C ARG A 66 12.63 -10.68 -14.49
N LYS A 67 12.10 -9.46 -14.54
CA LYS A 67 11.93 -8.72 -15.80
C LYS A 67 13.28 -8.35 -16.42
N SER A 68 14.27 -8.02 -15.59
CA SER A 68 15.65 -7.76 -16.00
C SER A 68 16.28 -9.00 -16.64
N GLU A 69 16.19 -10.15 -15.98
CA GLU A 69 16.70 -11.42 -16.49
C GLU A 69 16.05 -11.85 -17.80
N GLN A 70 14.79 -11.51 -18.02
CA GLN A 70 14.04 -11.80 -19.24
C GLN A 70 14.26 -10.77 -20.36
N GLY A 71 15.05 -9.72 -20.11
CA GLY A 71 15.25 -8.63 -21.06
C GLY A 71 13.97 -7.82 -21.37
N THR A 72 12.95 -7.92 -20.51
CA THR A 72 11.64 -7.28 -20.67
C THR A 72 11.46 -6.10 -19.70
N LEU A 73 12.56 -5.45 -19.34
CA LEU A 73 12.50 -4.25 -18.50
C LEU A 73 11.70 -3.17 -19.21
N GLU A 74 10.59 -2.80 -18.62
CA GLU A 74 9.79 -1.66 -19.04
C GLU A 74 10.48 -0.35 -18.60
N ASN A 75 10.15 0.74 -19.30
CA ASN A 75 10.56 2.06 -18.87
C ASN A 75 10.17 2.30 -17.40
N PRO A 76 11.08 2.78 -16.53
CA PRO A 76 10.78 3.00 -15.11
C PRO A 76 9.55 3.90 -14.88
N ILE A 77 9.30 4.86 -15.76
CA ILE A 77 8.10 5.70 -15.69
C ILE A 77 6.83 4.87 -15.86
N VAL A 78 6.81 3.90 -16.77
CA VAL A 78 5.65 3.02 -16.99
C VAL A 78 5.39 2.17 -15.75
N LEU A 79 6.45 1.65 -15.13
CA LEU A 79 6.34 0.87 -13.88
C LEU A 79 5.76 1.70 -12.73
N ILE A 80 6.22 2.94 -12.57
CA ILE A 80 5.71 3.88 -11.57
C ILE A 80 4.22 4.15 -11.83
N VAL A 81 3.85 4.54 -13.05
CA VAL A 81 2.47 4.86 -13.41
C VAL A 81 1.54 3.67 -13.20
N GLN A 82 1.95 2.46 -13.56
CA GLN A 82 1.15 1.25 -13.33
C GLN A 82 0.92 0.97 -11.84
N ARG A 83 1.93 1.20 -10.99
CA ARG A 83 1.82 0.98 -9.53
C ARG A 83 0.91 2.02 -8.88
N PHE A 84 1.17 3.28 -9.17
CA PHE A 84 0.35 4.39 -8.64
C PHE A 84 -1.08 4.34 -9.18
N GLY A 85 -1.29 3.98 -10.45
CA GLY A 85 -2.61 3.84 -11.05
C GLY A 85 -3.52 2.81 -10.37
N ARG A 86 -2.95 1.85 -9.63
CA ARG A 86 -3.72 0.88 -8.84
C ARG A 86 -4.10 1.39 -7.45
N LEU A 87 -3.24 2.22 -6.84
CA LEU A 87 -3.42 2.70 -5.46
C LEU A 87 -4.16 4.04 -5.43
N MET A 88 -3.88 4.90 -6.41
CA MET A 88 -4.41 6.27 -6.49
C MET A 88 -5.95 6.36 -6.46
N PRO A 89 -6.72 5.54 -7.20
CA PRO A 89 -8.18 5.68 -7.21
C PRO A 89 -8.81 5.47 -5.83
N LEU A 90 -8.32 4.47 -5.08
CA LEU A 90 -8.83 4.20 -3.73
C LEU A 90 -8.39 5.29 -2.75
N ALA A 91 -7.14 5.72 -2.81
CA ALA A 91 -6.62 6.80 -1.99
C ALA A 91 -7.38 8.10 -2.25
N ALA A 92 -7.56 8.48 -3.52
CA ALA A 92 -8.31 9.66 -3.92
C ALA A 92 -9.78 9.61 -3.46
N ALA A 93 -10.43 8.46 -3.61
CA ALA A 93 -11.81 8.28 -3.14
C ALA A 93 -11.91 8.46 -1.63
N THR A 94 -11.01 7.83 -0.86
CA THR A 94 -10.99 7.96 0.60
C THR A 94 -10.77 9.40 1.03
N VAL A 95 -9.78 10.08 0.47
CA VAL A 95 -9.49 11.48 0.81
C VAL A 95 -10.66 12.37 0.42
N THR A 96 -11.23 12.21 -0.76
CA THR A 96 -12.38 13.03 -1.22
C THR A 96 -13.58 12.85 -0.30
N ILE A 97 -13.95 11.60 0.02
CA ILE A 97 -15.06 11.31 0.93
C ILE A 97 -14.81 11.97 2.29
N THR A 98 -13.62 11.79 2.86
CA THR A 98 -13.27 12.36 4.17
C THR A 98 -13.32 13.89 4.15
N LEU A 99 -12.83 14.54 3.10
CA LEU A 99 -12.89 15.99 2.96
C LEU A 99 -14.31 16.51 2.82
N VAL A 100 -15.16 15.82 2.04
CA VAL A 100 -16.58 16.19 1.90
C VAL A 100 -17.30 16.08 3.24
N PHE A 101 -17.11 14.98 3.98
CA PHE A 101 -17.69 14.84 5.32
C PHE A 101 -17.12 15.92 6.27
N GLY A 102 -15.84 16.15 6.26
CA GLY A 102 -15.19 17.17 7.07
C GLY A 102 -15.75 18.57 6.80
N TYR A 103 -16.04 18.90 5.55
CA TYR A 103 -16.63 20.19 5.17
C TYR A 103 -17.98 20.45 5.86
N PHE A 104 -18.82 19.42 6.01
CA PHE A 104 -20.14 19.56 6.63
C PHE A 104 -20.13 19.54 8.17
N PHE A 105 -19.12 18.91 8.79
CA PHE A 105 -19.14 18.61 10.22
C PHE A 105 -18.04 19.33 11.03
N LEU A 106 -17.01 19.87 10.37
CA LEU A 106 -15.89 20.51 11.06
C LEU A 106 -15.97 22.04 11.00
N SER A 107 -15.31 22.68 11.98
CA SER A 107 -15.07 24.10 11.92
C SER A 107 -14.12 24.44 10.76
N GLN A 108 -14.14 25.70 10.29
CA GLN A 108 -13.31 26.16 9.17
C GLN A 108 -11.81 25.90 9.42
N LEU A 109 -11.34 26.11 10.63
CA LEU A 109 -9.94 25.86 10.99
C LEU A 109 -9.59 24.38 10.93
N ALA A 110 -10.44 23.52 11.51
CA ALA A 110 -10.24 22.06 11.49
C ALA A 110 -10.32 21.50 10.07
N TRP A 111 -11.21 22.05 9.23
CA TRP A 111 -11.30 21.65 7.83
C TRP A 111 -10.05 22.04 7.02
N ASN A 112 -9.47 23.23 7.25
CA ASN A 112 -8.24 23.65 6.59
C ASN A 112 -7.07 22.71 6.93
N ASN A 113 -6.95 22.27 8.19
CA ASN A 113 -5.94 21.30 8.60
C ASN A 113 -6.18 19.94 7.92
N LEU A 114 -7.43 19.48 7.93
CA LEU A 114 -7.82 18.23 7.25
C LEU A 114 -7.51 18.28 5.74
N ALA A 115 -7.72 19.43 5.09
CA ALA A 115 -7.41 19.61 3.67
C ALA A 115 -5.90 19.56 3.39
N ALA A 116 -5.08 20.12 4.27
CA ALA A 116 -3.62 20.06 4.19
C ALA A 116 -3.12 18.62 4.34
N ASP A 117 -3.64 17.86 5.33
CA ASP A 117 -3.35 16.44 5.53
C ASP A 117 -3.79 15.62 4.33
N GLY A 118 -5.01 15.86 3.80
CA GLY A 118 -5.51 15.18 2.61
C GLY A 118 -4.65 15.42 1.35
N LEU A 119 -4.13 16.64 1.19
CA LEU A 119 -3.20 16.96 0.11
C LEU A 119 -1.88 16.19 0.28
N ALA A 120 -1.33 16.15 1.50
CA ALA A 120 -0.13 15.37 1.80
C ALA A 120 -0.32 13.87 1.55
N ALA A 121 -1.50 13.34 1.89
CA ALA A 121 -1.86 11.93 1.66
C ALA A 121 -1.91 11.59 0.15
N ILE A 122 -2.55 12.41 -0.68
CA ILE A 122 -2.64 12.19 -2.14
C ILE A 122 -1.28 12.33 -2.83
N THR A 123 -0.44 13.24 -2.34
CA THR A 123 0.91 13.46 -2.91
C THR A 123 1.95 12.48 -2.39
N TYR A 124 1.56 11.50 -1.56
CA TYR A 124 2.48 10.53 -0.95
C TYR A 124 3.60 11.16 -0.10
N THR A 125 3.28 12.26 0.56
CA THR A 125 4.19 13.02 1.44
C THR A 125 3.71 13.08 2.90
N GLU A 126 2.69 12.29 3.25
CA GLU A 126 2.08 12.30 4.59
C GLU A 126 3.10 11.98 5.69
N ASN A 127 4.04 11.07 5.45
CA ASN A 127 5.12 10.77 6.39
C ASN A 127 6.00 11.99 6.71
N ILE A 128 6.27 12.85 5.73
CA ILE A 128 7.05 14.08 5.90
C ILE A 128 6.19 15.14 6.59
N HIS A 129 4.91 15.22 6.22
CA HIS A 129 3.96 16.15 6.81
C HIS A 129 3.76 15.87 8.30
N LEU A 130 3.51 14.62 8.68
CA LEU A 130 3.38 14.18 10.07
C LEU A 130 4.67 14.41 10.87
N GLN A 131 5.84 14.21 10.27
CA GLN A 131 7.11 14.50 10.95
C GLN A 131 7.24 15.99 11.30
N ARG A 132 6.82 16.87 10.42
CA ARG A 132 6.80 18.33 10.69
C ARG A 132 5.79 18.67 11.78
N GLN A 133 4.58 18.14 11.70
CA GLN A 133 3.57 18.33 12.74
C GLN A 133 4.02 17.78 14.09
N ALA A 134 4.74 16.67 14.15
CA ALA A 134 5.26 16.11 15.40
C ALA A 134 6.28 17.03 16.08
N VAL A 135 7.05 17.79 15.34
CA VAL A 135 7.94 18.82 15.89
C VAL A 135 7.11 19.98 16.46
N ASP A 136 6.06 20.39 15.76
CA ASP A 136 5.16 21.47 16.21
C ASP A 136 4.23 21.00 17.34
N TYR A 137 3.91 19.68 17.44
CA TYR A 137 3.09 19.10 18.51
C TYR A 137 3.67 19.29 19.91
N TYR A 138 4.98 19.32 20.05
CA TYR A 138 5.62 19.65 21.32
C TYR A 138 5.40 21.11 21.73
N ALA A 139 4.94 21.96 20.81
CA ALA A 139 4.62 23.36 21.05
C ALA A 139 3.12 23.62 21.23
N ASP A 140 2.23 22.81 20.60
CA ASP A 140 0.77 22.96 20.63
C ASP A 140 0.08 21.60 20.74
N ASN A 141 -0.96 21.48 21.60
CA ASN A 141 -1.79 20.27 21.78
C ASN A 141 -2.64 19.97 20.53
N SER A 142 -2.02 19.62 19.39
CA SER A 142 -2.74 19.31 18.16
C SER A 142 -3.34 17.90 18.20
N THR A 143 -4.55 17.75 17.67
CA THR A 143 -5.21 16.43 17.52
C THR A 143 -4.55 15.62 16.40
N ALA A 144 -4.44 14.30 16.59
CA ALA A 144 -3.87 13.41 15.59
C ALA A 144 -4.60 13.53 14.23
N SER A 145 -3.84 13.56 13.13
CA SER A 145 -4.37 13.63 11.78
C SER A 145 -5.28 12.43 11.46
N VAL A 146 -6.43 12.70 10.84
CA VAL A 146 -7.34 11.65 10.35
C VAL A 146 -6.66 10.79 9.27
N PHE A 147 -5.74 11.37 8.50
CA PHE A 147 -4.98 10.69 7.46
C PHE A 147 -3.66 10.08 7.96
N GLN A 148 -3.42 10.06 9.27
CA GLN A 148 -2.19 9.52 9.85
C GLN A 148 -1.80 8.15 9.26
N HIS A 149 -2.77 7.30 8.93
CA HIS A 149 -2.50 5.97 8.37
C HIS A 149 -1.90 5.97 6.96
N PHE A 150 -2.00 7.09 6.24
CA PHE A 150 -1.40 7.25 4.91
C PHE A 150 0.13 7.36 4.93
N TRP A 151 0.75 7.52 6.12
CA TRP A 151 2.21 7.55 6.23
C TRP A 151 2.87 6.30 5.62
N SER A 152 2.31 5.13 5.86
CA SER A 152 2.83 3.86 5.33
C SER A 152 2.66 3.76 3.82
N LEU A 153 1.55 4.26 3.28
CA LEU A 153 1.31 4.35 1.84
C LEU A 153 2.30 5.33 1.18
N SER A 154 2.61 6.44 1.85
CA SER A 154 3.59 7.42 1.39
C SER A 154 4.99 6.82 1.31
N ILE A 155 5.44 6.12 2.35
CA ILE A 155 6.73 5.40 2.33
C ILE A 155 6.74 4.35 1.21
N GLN A 156 5.66 3.58 1.05
CA GLN A 156 5.57 2.58 -0.01
C GLN A 156 5.69 3.19 -1.40
N GLY A 157 5.04 4.34 -1.64
CA GLY A 157 5.15 5.07 -2.90
C GLY A 157 6.57 5.57 -3.17
N GLN A 158 7.22 6.15 -2.14
CA GLN A 158 8.61 6.62 -2.23
C GLN A 158 9.59 5.46 -2.51
N VAL A 159 9.41 4.31 -1.86
CA VAL A 159 10.20 3.10 -2.13
C VAL A 159 9.97 2.62 -3.57
N PHE A 160 8.76 2.67 -4.10
CA PHE A 160 8.49 2.27 -5.47
C PHE A 160 9.20 3.17 -6.49
N ILE A 161 9.24 4.48 -6.25
CA ILE A 161 9.96 5.43 -7.10
C ILE A 161 11.46 5.14 -7.03
N LEU A 162 12.01 5.00 -5.82
CA LEU A 162 13.43 4.73 -5.62
C LEU A 162 13.87 3.45 -6.33
N TRP A 163 13.12 2.35 -6.17
CA TRP A 163 13.42 1.06 -6.80
C TRP A 163 13.34 1.11 -8.32
N ALA A 164 12.38 1.86 -8.87
CA ALA A 164 12.26 2.03 -10.32
C ALA A 164 13.39 2.86 -10.93
N ILE A 165 14.06 3.71 -10.13
CA ILE A 165 15.21 4.51 -10.59
C ILE A 165 16.51 3.69 -10.51
N ILE A 166 16.65 2.82 -9.51
CA ILE A 166 17.88 2.04 -9.28
C ILE A 166 17.99 0.86 -10.26
N HIS A 167 16.89 0.35 -10.76
CA HIS A 167 16.82 -0.77 -11.71
C HIS A 167 16.71 -0.33 -13.15
#